data_648a35fb12e7874d594d688c22483207
#
_entry.id   648a35fb12e7874d594d688c22483207
#
_cell.length_a   1.000
_cell.length_b   1.000
_cell.length_c   1.000
_cell.angle_alpha   90.00
_cell.angle_beta   90.00
_cell.angle_gamma   90.00
#
_symmetry.space_group_name_H-M   'P 1'
#
loop_
_entity.id
_entity.type
_entity.pdbx_description
1 polymer ?
#
loop_
_entity_poly.entity_id
_entity_poly.type
_entity_poly.pdbx_seq_one_letter_code
_entity_poly.pdbx_strand_id
1 'polypeptide(L)'
;MSQGLQQKENQLRQLVTEMQMMEGTVNTFQQRLQVVLASVSELRVAKQSLEDLKNIKSGNNLLVPVGGAAFINATLGELDKIVMGIGADVSVEMTYEDALKDVNERLEEMEKAQGSIEQQLGQIMAQLEAHQRMAESLSAEIQQAVQGSI
;
A
#
# COMPACT_ATOMS: atom_id res chain seq x y z
N MET A 1 -20.26 30.43 -33.35
CA MET A 1 -19.90 29.09 -32.79
C MET A 1 -21.18 28.29 -32.66
N SER A 2 -21.20 27.07 -33.19
CA SER A 2 -22.36 26.22 -33.01
C SER A 2 -22.51 25.77 -31.55
N GLN A 3 -23.75 25.68 -31.06
CA GLN A 3 -24.05 25.22 -29.69
C GLN A 3 -23.38 23.86 -29.41
N GLY A 4 -23.23 23.01 -30.45
CA GLY A 4 -22.57 21.71 -30.32
C GLY A 4 -21.07 21.77 -30.02
N LEU A 5 -20.35 22.75 -30.54
CA LEU A 5 -18.92 22.93 -30.26
C LEU A 5 -18.69 23.36 -28.79
N GLN A 6 -19.49 24.30 -28.35
CA GLN A 6 -19.40 24.80 -26.96
C GLN A 6 -19.74 23.71 -25.94
N GLN A 7 -20.69 22.82 -26.32
CA GLN A 7 -21.03 21.67 -25.46
C GLN A 7 -19.86 20.67 -25.36
N LYS A 8 -19.19 20.37 -26.47
CA LYS A 8 -18.01 19.50 -26.53
C LYS A 8 -16.82 20.07 -25.71
N GLU A 9 -16.59 21.38 -25.83
CA GLU A 9 -15.55 22.05 -25.04
C GLU A 9 -15.83 21.97 -23.53
N ASN A 10 -17.09 22.15 -23.11
CA ASN A 10 -17.48 22.00 -21.72
C ASN A 10 -17.31 20.57 -21.21
N GLN A 11 -17.68 19.57 -22.03
CA GLN A 11 -17.45 18.15 -21.70
C GLN A 11 -15.95 17.85 -21.55
N LEU A 12 -15.12 18.37 -22.46
CA LEU A 12 -13.67 18.18 -22.36
C LEU A 12 -13.09 18.78 -21.06
N ARG A 13 -13.53 19.99 -20.70
CA ARG A 13 -13.09 20.62 -19.44
C ARG A 13 -13.52 19.80 -18.22
N GLN A 14 -14.73 19.27 -18.23
CA GLN A 14 -15.22 18.40 -17.17
C GLN A 14 -14.37 17.13 -17.05
N LEU A 15 -14.11 16.45 -18.17
CA LEU A 15 -13.25 15.26 -18.19
C LEU A 15 -11.85 15.55 -17.65
N VAL A 16 -11.24 16.67 -18.04
CA VAL A 16 -9.91 17.07 -17.54
C VAL A 16 -9.94 17.27 -16.01
N THR A 17 -10.97 17.91 -15.49
CA THR A 17 -11.13 18.13 -14.04
C THR A 17 -11.30 16.80 -13.31
N GLU A 18 -12.14 15.90 -13.83
CA GLU A 18 -12.33 14.57 -13.26
C GLU A 18 -11.04 13.75 -13.27
N MET A 19 -10.28 13.81 -14.37
CA MET A 19 -8.98 13.14 -14.47
C MET A 19 -7.97 13.65 -13.44
N GLN A 20 -7.89 14.95 -13.22
CA GLN A 20 -7.03 15.54 -12.19
C GLN A 20 -7.41 15.05 -10.78
N MET A 21 -8.72 14.96 -10.50
CA MET A 21 -9.19 14.41 -9.22
C MET A 21 -8.84 12.92 -9.06
N MET A 22 -8.99 12.15 -10.13
CA MET A 22 -8.61 10.73 -10.16
C MET A 22 -7.11 10.54 -9.95
N GLU A 23 -6.26 11.35 -10.59
CA GLU A 23 -4.80 11.31 -10.40
C GLU A 23 -4.41 11.59 -8.95
N GLY A 24 -5.05 12.56 -8.31
CA GLY A 24 -4.87 12.84 -6.89
C GLY A 24 -5.26 11.64 -6.01
N THR A 25 -6.35 10.97 -6.35
CA THR A 25 -6.81 9.76 -5.66
C THR A 25 -5.84 8.60 -5.87
N VAL A 26 -5.34 8.39 -7.09
CA VAL A 26 -4.29 7.38 -7.39
C VAL A 26 -3.07 7.60 -6.51
N ASN A 27 -2.55 8.83 -6.43
CA ASN A 27 -1.42 9.16 -5.58
C ASN A 27 -1.68 8.83 -4.10
N THR A 28 -2.86 9.13 -3.60
CA THR A 28 -3.23 8.83 -2.21
C THR A 28 -3.24 7.32 -1.95
N PHE A 29 -3.82 6.55 -2.86
CA PHE A 29 -3.84 5.08 -2.73
C PHE A 29 -2.45 4.47 -2.87
N GLN A 30 -1.61 4.99 -3.75
CA GLN A 30 -0.21 4.53 -3.89
C GLN A 30 0.59 4.77 -2.61
N GLN A 31 0.44 5.93 -1.96
CA GLN A 31 1.08 6.21 -0.68
C GLN A 31 0.58 5.27 0.44
N ARG A 32 -0.73 5.03 0.51
CA ARG A 32 -1.30 4.07 1.46
C ARG A 32 -0.79 2.65 1.22
N LEU A 33 -0.71 2.25 -0.05
CA LEU A 33 -0.19 0.94 -0.43
C LEU A 33 1.25 0.75 0.03
N GLN A 34 2.12 1.76 -0.11
CA GLN A 34 3.50 1.69 0.36
C GLN A 34 3.58 1.47 1.88
N VAL A 35 2.74 2.15 2.66
CA VAL A 35 2.69 1.98 4.11
C VAL A 35 2.24 0.56 4.48
N VAL A 36 1.20 0.06 3.82
CA VAL A 36 0.69 -1.31 4.06
C VAL A 36 1.73 -2.36 3.66
N LEU A 37 2.40 -2.19 2.51
CA LEU A 37 3.47 -3.11 2.07
C LEU A 37 4.64 -3.16 3.04
N ALA A 38 5.04 -2.01 3.61
CA ALA A 38 6.06 -1.97 4.65
C ALA A 38 5.63 -2.76 5.89
N SER A 39 4.40 -2.59 6.34
CA SER A 39 3.84 -3.33 7.47
C SER A 39 3.75 -4.84 7.20
N VAL A 40 3.34 -5.24 5.99
CA VAL A 40 3.32 -6.66 5.58
C VAL A 40 4.74 -7.24 5.61
N SER A 41 5.72 -6.50 5.09
CA SER A 41 7.12 -6.96 5.10
C SER A 41 7.65 -7.14 6.52
N GLU A 42 7.42 -6.18 7.41
CA GLU A 42 7.83 -6.27 8.82
C GLU A 42 7.18 -7.45 9.54
N LEU A 43 5.89 -7.66 9.33
CA LEU A 43 5.16 -8.77 9.94
C LEU A 43 5.61 -10.13 9.43
N ARG A 44 5.95 -10.24 8.13
CA ARG A 44 6.54 -11.47 7.57
C ARG A 44 7.91 -11.76 8.18
N VAL A 45 8.74 -10.75 8.37
CA VAL A 45 10.03 -10.90 9.05
C VAL A 45 9.82 -11.32 10.50
N ALA A 46 8.89 -10.70 11.21
CA ALA A 46 8.56 -11.08 12.59
C ALA A 46 8.08 -12.54 12.70
N LYS A 47 7.18 -12.95 11.80
CA LYS A 47 6.71 -14.34 11.71
C LYS A 47 7.85 -15.31 11.48
N GLN A 48 8.69 -15.06 10.48
CA GLN A 48 9.82 -15.91 10.14
C GLN A 48 10.83 -15.98 11.29
N SER A 49 11.09 -14.83 11.94
CA SER A 49 12.00 -14.78 13.08
C SER A 49 11.49 -15.60 14.28
N LEU A 50 10.20 -15.53 14.59
CA LEU A 50 9.59 -16.35 15.64
C LEU A 50 9.65 -17.85 15.31
N GLU A 51 9.36 -18.21 14.06
CA GLU A 51 9.44 -19.60 13.61
C GLU A 51 10.89 -20.15 13.65
N ASP A 52 11.86 -19.36 13.25
CA ASP A 52 13.28 -19.74 13.25
C ASP A 52 13.79 -19.89 14.71
N LEU A 53 13.41 -18.96 15.60
CA LEU A 53 13.80 -19.02 17.00
C LEU A 53 13.28 -20.27 17.73
N LYS A 54 12.14 -20.81 17.32
CA LYS A 54 11.59 -22.04 17.88
C LYS A 54 12.54 -23.23 17.72
N ASN A 55 13.35 -23.24 16.67
CA ASN A 55 14.32 -24.31 16.37
C ASN A 55 15.66 -24.10 17.07
N ILE A 56 15.86 -22.94 17.73
CA ILE A 56 17.08 -22.62 18.46
C ILE A 56 16.85 -22.90 19.94
N LYS A 57 17.82 -23.59 20.56
CA LYS A 57 17.73 -23.89 22.00
C LYS A 57 18.02 -22.65 22.84
N SER A 58 17.32 -22.53 23.97
CA SER A 58 17.67 -21.60 25.05
C SER A 58 19.15 -21.75 25.44
N GLY A 59 19.82 -20.63 25.67
CA GLY A 59 21.25 -20.60 25.94
C GLY A 59 22.17 -20.48 24.74
N ASN A 60 21.66 -20.59 23.50
CA ASN A 60 22.46 -20.38 22.30
C ASN A 60 22.84 -18.90 22.15
N ASN A 61 24.02 -18.67 21.61
CA ASN A 61 24.50 -17.32 21.31
C ASN A 61 23.82 -16.77 20.04
N LEU A 62 23.48 -15.49 20.12
CA LEU A 62 22.91 -14.71 19.05
C LEU A 62 23.77 -13.48 18.77
N LEU A 63 23.76 -12.99 17.54
CA LEU A 63 24.27 -11.69 17.17
C LEU A 63 23.09 -10.73 17.03
N VAL A 64 23.08 -9.68 17.85
CA VAL A 64 22.05 -8.65 17.82
C VAL A 64 22.58 -7.41 17.14
N PRO A 65 21.97 -6.95 16.03
CA PRO A 65 22.40 -5.73 15.36
C PRO A 65 22.08 -4.50 16.22
N VAL A 66 23.05 -3.62 16.38
CA VAL A 66 22.91 -2.38 17.15
C VAL A 66 23.05 -1.11 16.28
N GLY A 67 23.08 -1.29 14.95
CA GLY A 67 23.23 -0.20 14.00
C GLY A 67 24.64 -0.08 13.44
N GLY A 68 24.81 0.65 12.34
CA GLY A 68 26.12 0.89 11.72
C GLY A 68 26.91 -0.37 11.35
N ALA A 69 26.23 -1.46 11.01
CA ALA A 69 26.84 -2.79 10.78
C ALA A 69 27.55 -3.38 12.02
N ALA A 70 27.30 -2.84 13.20
CA ALA A 70 27.82 -3.38 14.47
C ALA A 70 26.82 -4.37 15.08
N PHE A 71 27.34 -5.41 15.73
CA PHE A 71 26.59 -6.47 16.37
C PHE A 71 27.12 -6.70 17.77
N ILE A 72 26.26 -7.09 18.68
CA ILE A 72 26.64 -7.57 19.99
C ILE A 72 26.28 -9.05 20.15
N ASN A 73 27.08 -9.75 20.94
CA ASN A 73 26.74 -11.11 21.35
C ASN A 73 25.66 -11.06 22.44
N ALA A 74 24.65 -11.88 22.28
CA ALA A 74 23.60 -12.08 23.25
C ALA A 74 23.32 -13.58 23.39
N THR A 75 22.68 -13.95 24.46
CA THR A 75 22.25 -15.32 24.72
C THR A 75 20.75 -15.40 24.63
N LEU A 76 20.22 -16.37 23.88
CA LEU A 76 18.77 -16.58 23.77
C LEU A 76 18.23 -17.04 25.13
N GLY A 77 17.25 -16.29 25.65
CA GLY A 77 16.48 -16.67 26.82
C GLY A 77 15.39 -17.71 26.52
N GLU A 78 14.55 -17.97 27.50
CA GLU A 78 13.37 -18.82 27.33
C GLU A 78 12.37 -18.17 26.37
N LEU A 79 11.77 -18.94 25.44
CA LEU A 79 10.76 -18.49 24.50
C LEU A 79 9.33 -18.58 25.06
N ASP A 80 9.16 -18.87 26.32
CA ASP A 80 7.86 -18.88 27.00
C ASP A 80 7.25 -17.49 27.16
N LYS A 81 8.07 -16.44 27.05
CA LYS A 81 7.68 -15.05 27.16
C LYS A 81 8.24 -14.23 26.01
N ILE A 82 7.33 -13.81 25.11
CA ILE A 82 7.63 -12.90 24.02
C ILE A 82 7.06 -11.53 24.37
N VAL A 83 7.85 -10.47 24.21
CA VAL A 83 7.39 -9.09 24.41
C VAL A 83 6.86 -8.55 23.10
N MET A 84 5.57 -8.24 23.06
CA MET A 84 4.88 -7.73 21.88
C MET A 84 4.37 -6.31 22.08
N GLY A 85 4.69 -5.40 21.17
CA GLY A 85 4.07 -4.08 21.11
C GLY A 85 2.62 -4.17 20.63
N ILE A 86 1.71 -3.54 21.37
CA ILE A 86 0.26 -3.55 21.06
C ILE A 86 -0.28 -2.18 20.66
N GLY A 87 0.59 -1.18 20.51
CA GLY A 87 0.26 0.20 20.15
C GLY A 87 0.41 1.17 21.32
N ALA A 88 0.42 2.47 21.04
CA ALA A 88 0.56 3.56 22.01
C ALA A 88 1.74 3.39 22.98
N ASP A 89 2.88 2.89 22.50
CA ASP A 89 4.10 2.59 23.26
C ASP A 89 3.89 1.58 24.41
N VAL A 90 2.83 0.79 24.36
CA VAL A 90 2.55 -0.28 25.28
C VAL A 90 3.03 -1.61 24.71
N SER A 91 3.77 -2.36 25.53
CA SER A 91 4.19 -3.73 25.23
C SER A 91 3.68 -4.69 26.31
N VAL A 92 3.33 -5.88 25.88
CA VAL A 92 2.86 -6.96 26.79
C VAL A 92 3.69 -8.22 26.58
N GLU A 93 3.83 -9.01 27.64
CA GLU A 93 4.39 -10.35 27.55
C GLU A 93 3.31 -11.35 27.11
N MET A 94 3.65 -12.20 26.15
CA MET A 94 2.78 -13.26 25.64
C MET A 94 3.55 -14.58 25.62
N THR A 95 2.81 -15.68 25.60
CA THR A 95 3.39 -16.97 25.23
C THR A 95 3.85 -16.97 23.78
N TYR A 96 4.75 -17.88 23.41
CA TYR A 96 5.20 -18.01 22.02
C TYR A 96 4.02 -18.24 21.05
N GLU A 97 3.11 -19.12 21.44
CA GLU A 97 1.92 -19.46 20.65
C GLU A 97 1.01 -18.23 20.44
N ASP A 98 0.76 -17.47 21.50
CA ASP A 98 -0.06 -16.26 21.43
C ASP A 98 0.62 -15.16 20.60
N ALA A 99 1.94 -15.00 20.73
CA ALA A 99 2.72 -14.05 19.94
C ALA A 99 2.68 -14.41 18.45
N LEU A 100 2.87 -15.68 18.09
CA LEU A 100 2.80 -16.14 16.70
C LEU A 100 1.39 -15.97 16.12
N LYS A 101 0.35 -16.27 16.92
CA LYS A 101 -1.04 -16.06 16.53
C LYS A 101 -1.31 -14.58 16.27
N ASP A 102 -0.90 -13.69 17.16
CA ASP A 102 -1.05 -12.24 17.02
C ASP A 102 -0.38 -11.71 15.73
N VAL A 103 0.86 -12.12 15.47
CA VAL A 103 1.57 -11.76 14.23
C VAL A 103 0.85 -12.27 13.00
N ASN A 104 0.36 -13.51 13.01
CA ASN A 104 -0.39 -14.07 11.88
C ASN A 104 -1.71 -13.33 11.63
N GLU A 105 -2.44 -12.98 12.68
CA GLU A 105 -3.69 -12.21 12.56
C GLU A 105 -3.44 -10.82 11.98
N ARG A 106 -2.43 -10.11 12.48
CA ARG A 106 -2.04 -8.80 11.95
C ARG A 106 -1.58 -8.88 10.49
N LEU A 107 -0.82 -9.91 10.15
CA LEU A 107 -0.37 -10.14 8.78
C LEU A 107 -1.56 -10.37 7.84
N GLU A 108 -2.51 -11.20 8.24
CA GLU A 108 -3.73 -11.46 7.45
C GLU A 108 -4.56 -10.18 7.24
N GLU A 109 -4.73 -9.37 8.29
CA GLU A 109 -5.42 -8.08 8.18
C GLU A 109 -4.72 -7.11 7.22
N MET A 110 -3.38 -7.03 7.28
CA MET A 110 -2.61 -6.17 6.39
C MET A 110 -2.63 -6.67 4.95
N GLU A 111 -2.58 -7.98 4.72
CA GLU A 111 -2.70 -8.57 3.38
C GLU A 111 -4.10 -8.35 2.77
N LYS A 112 -5.16 -8.40 3.58
CA LYS A 112 -6.52 -8.01 3.15
C LYS A 112 -6.61 -6.52 2.79
N ALA A 113 -6.01 -5.65 3.61
CA ALA A 113 -5.94 -4.22 3.34
C ALA A 113 -5.17 -3.93 2.04
N GLN A 114 -4.05 -4.61 1.83
CA GLN A 114 -3.26 -4.55 0.59
C GLN A 114 -4.14 -4.91 -0.63
N GLY A 115 -4.78 -6.07 -0.60
CA GLY A 115 -5.64 -6.53 -1.69
C GLY A 115 -6.78 -5.56 -2.01
N SER A 116 -7.40 -4.98 -0.99
CA SER A 116 -8.46 -3.98 -1.14
C SER A 116 -7.95 -2.69 -1.81
N ILE A 117 -6.80 -2.19 -1.39
CA ILE A 117 -6.19 -0.99 -1.98
C ILE A 117 -5.78 -1.25 -3.43
N GLU A 118 -5.14 -2.38 -3.71
CA GLU A 118 -4.75 -2.78 -5.07
C GLU A 118 -5.95 -2.89 -6.01
N GLN A 119 -7.05 -3.45 -5.55
CA GLN A 119 -8.30 -3.55 -6.32
C GLN A 119 -8.88 -2.16 -6.62
N GLN A 120 -8.97 -1.29 -5.63
CA GLN A 120 -9.48 0.08 -5.79
C GLN A 120 -8.58 0.90 -6.72
N LEU A 121 -7.27 0.76 -6.56
CA LEU A 121 -6.29 1.41 -7.43
C LEU A 121 -6.44 0.97 -8.88
N GLY A 122 -6.58 -0.33 -9.12
CA GLY A 122 -6.83 -0.89 -10.46
C GLY A 122 -8.10 -0.35 -11.10
N GLN A 123 -9.19 -0.21 -10.35
CA GLN A 123 -10.45 0.36 -10.83
C GLN A 123 -10.31 1.83 -11.20
N ILE A 124 -9.66 2.64 -10.37
CA ILE A 124 -9.46 4.07 -10.64
C ILE A 124 -8.55 4.27 -11.84
N MET A 125 -7.49 3.50 -11.96
CA MET A 125 -6.59 3.56 -13.12
C MET A 125 -7.30 3.20 -14.42
N ALA A 126 -8.17 2.20 -14.41
CA ALA A 126 -8.99 1.83 -15.57
C ALA A 126 -9.97 2.95 -15.96
N GLN A 127 -10.59 3.61 -14.99
CA GLN A 127 -11.46 4.77 -15.23
C GLN A 127 -10.68 5.95 -15.77
N LEU A 128 -9.50 6.23 -15.23
CA LEU A 128 -8.62 7.29 -15.71
C LEU A 128 -8.23 7.07 -17.17
N GLU A 129 -7.84 5.85 -17.53
CA GLU A 129 -7.52 5.49 -18.92
C GLU A 129 -8.73 5.68 -19.86
N ALA A 130 -9.92 5.29 -19.43
CA ALA A 130 -11.15 5.50 -20.19
C ALA A 130 -11.44 7.00 -20.38
N HIS A 131 -11.28 7.82 -19.35
CA HIS A 131 -11.44 9.27 -19.45
C HIS A 131 -10.41 9.91 -20.39
N GLN A 132 -9.16 9.46 -20.37
CA GLN A 132 -8.11 9.91 -21.29
C GLN A 132 -8.49 9.66 -22.74
N ARG A 133 -8.94 8.45 -23.07
CA ARG A 133 -9.40 8.12 -24.43
C ARG A 133 -10.59 8.98 -24.88
N MET A 134 -11.54 9.23 -23.97
CA MET A 134 -12.68 10.11 -24.26
C MET A 134 -12.23 11.56 -24.49
N ALA A 135 -11.30 12.06 -23.67
CA ALA A 135 -10.75 13.41 -23.83
C ALA A 135 -9.99 13.58 -25.14
N GLU A 136 -9.19 12.59 -25.54
CA GLU A 136 -8.47 12.57 -26.82
C GLU A 136 -9.44 12.57 -28.00
N SER A 137 -10.49 11.75 -27.97
CA SER A 137 -11.52 11.70 -28.97
C SER A 137 -12.26 13.05 -29.14
N LEU A 138 -12.69 13.64 -28.00
CA LEU A 138 -13.35 14.94 -27.99
C LEU A 138 -12.44 16.06 -28.52
N SER A 139 -11.17 16.04 -28.13
CA SER A 139 -10.18 17.01 -28.60
C SER A 139 -10.00 16.95 -30.10
N ALA A 140 -9.91 15.73 -30.68
CA ALA A 140 -9.83 15.54 -32.14
C ALA A 140 -11.08 16.05 -32.86
N GLU A 141 -12.27 15.76 -32.34
CA GLU A 141 -13.53 16.24 -32.91
C GLU A 141 -13.66 17.76 -32.90
N ILE A 142 -13.22 18.41 -31.78
CA ILE A 142 -13.20 19.87 -31.69
C ILE A 142 -12.24 20.47 -32.70
N GLN A 143 -11.05 19.91 -32.87
CA GLN A 143 -10.06 20.39 -33.84
C GLN A 143 -10.60 20.29 -35.30
N GLN A 144 -11.24 19.16 -35.63
CA GLN A 144 -11.86 18.98 -36.96
C GLN A 144 -13.00 19.98 -37.23
N ALA A 145 -13.84 20.23 -36.21
CA ALA A 145 -14.94 21.19 -36.33
C ALA A 145 -14.44 22.63 -36.50
N VAL A 146 -13.33 23.00 -35.87
CA VAL A 146 -12.72 24.32 -36.06
C VAL A 146 -12.08 24.47 -37.43
N GLN A 147 -11.39 23.45 -37.92
CA GLN A 147 -10.77 23.45 -39.25
C GLN A 147 -11.79 23.44 -40.40
N GLY A 148 -12.93 22.76 -40.20
CA GLY A 148 -14.00 22.71 -41.19
C GLY A 148 -14.87 23.98 -41.27
N SER A 149 -14.64 24.92 -40.35
CA SER A 149 -15.37 26.21 -40.30
C SER A 149 -14.62 27.38 -40.97
N ILE A 150 -13.45 27.10 -41.53
CA ILE A 150 -12.65 28.04 -42.35
C ILE A 150 -12.84 27.71 -43.82
#